data_03b7dbdaebaf0c1030d757c0df69cc88
#
_entry.id   03b7dbdaebaf0c1030d757c0df69cc88
#
_cell.length_a   1.000
_cell.length_b   1.000
_cell.length_c   1.000
_cell.angle_alpha   90.00
_cell.angle_beta   90.00
_cell.angle_gamma   90.00
#
_symmetry.space_group_name_H-M   'P 1'
#
loop_
_entity.id
_entity.type
_entity.pdbx_description
1 polymer ?
#
loop_
_entity_poly.entity_id
_entity_poly.type
_entity_poly.pdbx_seq_one_letter_code
_entity_poly.pdbx_strand_id
1 'polypeptide(L)'
;ERMTSGNGSDQAALDYTLKFNPPIDVRVGERNLKEAKQILDGLGVVFLLGSGTCLGATRDKALIPWDDDVDLVAVIGVKDLTDESADIVAAAFRDKGYFVGEGDGDYSKLRMTIKDHVRLTVEFIRIIDDSVYAYPGVRFPAIMFTQPKEIEFLGEKFLVPNPPEEYLRLKYGPEWVSPRKPGSYEKDVVQKIPDADLVGRPSKIRVLDIEGRPVSGAEVGLVGGGRSN
;
A
#
# COMPACT_ATOMS: atom_id res chain seq x y z
N GLU A 1 -14.28 20.03 -24.94
CA GLU A 1 -15.45 20.00 -24.05
C GLU A 1 -16.41 18.91 -24.48
N ARG A 2 -16.34 17.75 -23.85
CA ARG A 2 -17.45 16.82 -23.71
C ARG A 2 -17.36 16.25 -22.31
N MET A 3 -18.02 16.89 -21.37
CA MET A 3 -18.45 16.25 -20.13
C MET A 3 -19.47 15.19 -20.53
N THR A 4 -19.11 13.93 -20.48
CA THR A 4 -20.07 12.84 -20.47
C THR A 4 -20.71 12.85 -19.09
N SER A 5 -22.01 13.15 -19.05
CA SER A 5 -22.87 13.08 -17.89
C SER A 5 -22.84 11.66 -17.30
N GLY A 6 -21.97 11.41 -16.33
CA GLY A 6 -22.08 10.25 -15.46
C GLY A 6 -23.39 10.36 -14.67
N ASN A 7 -24.16 9.30 -14.63
CA ASN A 7 -25.39 9.22 -13.86
C ASN A 7 -25.11 9.60 -12.40
N GLY A 8 -25.99 10.40 -11.79
CA GLY A 8 -25.83 10.81 -10.39
C GLY A 8 -25.73 9.66 -9.36
N SER A 9 -26.10 8.44 -9.76
CA SER A 9 -25.88 7.20 -8.99
C SER A 9 -24.39 6.83 -8.91
N ASP A 10 -23.61 7.03 -9.96
CA ASP A 10 -22.19 6.64 -10.00
C ASP A 10 -21.34 7.57 -9.13
N GLN A 11 -21.67 8.87 -9.13
CA GLN A 11 -20.98 9.84 -8.27
C GLN A 11 -21.28 9.59 -6.79
N ALA A 12 -22.54 9.34 -6.42
CA ALA A 12 -22.92 9.06 -5.03
C ALA A 12 -22.26 7.79 -4.50
N ALA A 13 -22.11 6.77 -5.33
CA ALA A 13 -21.45 5.52 -4.95
C ALA A 13 -19.91 5.69 -4.85
N LEU A 14 -19.30 6.51 -5.71
CA LEU A 14 -17.90 6.90 -5.57
C LEU A 14 -17.66 7.64 -4.26
N ASP A 15 -18.49 8.65 -3.96
CA ASP A 15 -18.41 9.42 -2.72
C ASP A 15 -18.59 8.53 -1.48
N TYR A 16 -19.49 7.54 -1.56
CA TYR A 16 -19.66 6.54 -0.51
C TYR A 16 -18.39 5.69 -0.30
N THR A 17 -17.82 5.18 -1.38
CA THR A 17 -16.60 4.37 -1.34
C THR A 17 -15.41 5.16 -0.78
N LEU A 18 -15.27 6.42 -1.17
CA LEU A 18 -14.23 7.32 -0.67
C LEU A 18 -14.39 7.65 0.82
N LYS A 19 -15.64 7.74 1.30
CA LYS A 19 -15.93 8.17 2.66
C LYS A 19 -15.91 7.02 3.68
N PHE A 20 -16.39 5.84 3.29
CA PHE A 20 -16.70 4.78 4.24
C PHE A 20 -15.83 3.53 4.11
N ASN A 21 -15.00 3.45 3.05
CA ASN A 21 -14.13 2.30 2.80
C ASN A 21 -14.86 0.96 2.97
N PRO A 22 -15.94 0.72 2.21
CA PRO A 22 -16.73 -0.50 2.38
C PRO A 22 -15.91 -1.73 2.01
N PRO A 23 -16.24 -2.91 2.57
CA PRO A 23 -15.67 -4.17 2.13
C PRO A 23 -15.81 -4.35 0.62
N ILE A 24 -14.79 -4.95 0.01
CA ILE A 24 -14.75 -5.19 -1.44
C ILE A 24 -15.83 -6.21 -1.87
N ASP A 25 -16.41 -5.99 -3.05
CA ASP A 25 -17.00 -7.11 -3.79
C ASP A 25 -15.86 -7.96 -4.36
N VAL A 26 -15.71 -9.18 -3.84
CA VAL A 26 -14.59 -10.07 -4.19
C VAL A 26 -14.50 -10.34 -5.69
N ARG A 27 -15.65 -10.54 -6.39
CA ARG A 27 -15.64 -10.81 -7.83
C ARG A 27 -15.18 -9.60 -8.64
N VAL A 28 -15.62 -8.42 -8.20
CA VAL A 28 -15.16 -7.16 -8.80
C VAL A 28 -13.68 -6.93 -8.50
N GLY A 29 -13.25 -7.19 -7.27
CA GLY A 29 -11.85 -7.10 -6.86
C GLY A 29 -10.93 -8.00 -7.68
N GLU A 30 -11.31 -9.26 -7.88
CA GLU A 30 -10.57 -10.21 -8.73
C GLU A 30 -10.45 -9.73 -10.19
N ARG A 31 -11.56 -9.23 -10.75
CA ARG A 31 -11.56 -8.66 -12.10
C ARG A 31 -10.66 -7.42 -12.20
N ASN A 32 -10.78 -6.50 -11.26
CA ASN A 32 -9.99 -5.28 -11.23
C ASN A 32 -8.50 -5.57 -11.01
N LEU A 33 -8.15 -6.58 -10.19
CA LEU A 33 -6.77 -7.02 -10.01
C LEU A 33 -6.17 -7.56 -11.32
N LYS A 34 -6.92 -8.37 -12.07
CA LYS A 34 -6.46 -8.89 -13.38
C LYS A 34 -6.33 -7.78 -14.42
N GLU A 35 -7.26 -6.83 -14.45
CA GLU A 35 -7.17 -5.65 -15.33
C GLU A 35 -5.97 -4.77 -14.94
N ALA A 36 -5.75 -4.54 -13.64
CA ALA A 36 -4.59 -3.81 -13.15
C ALA A 36 -3.27 -4.48 -13.55
N LYS A 37 -3.21 -5.82 -13.46
CA LYS A 37 -2.06 -6.59 -13.95
C LYS A 37 -1.81 -6.33 -15.44
N GLN A 38 -2.84 -6.38 -16.29
CA GLN A 38 -2.70 -6.11 -17.71
C GLN A 38 -2.21 -4.68 -18.00
N ILE A 39 -2.69 -3.68 -17.24
CA ILE A 39 -2.25 -2.29 -17.36
C ILE A 39 -0.77 -2.19 -16.99
N LEU A 40 -0.38 -2.70 -15.82
CA LEU A 40 0.98 -2.58 -15.30
C LEU A 40 1.98 -3.37 -16.14
N ASP A 41 1.65 -4.61 -16.54
CA ASP A 41 2.47 -5.42 -17.45
C ASP A 41 2.65 -4.72 -18.81
N GLY A 42 1.59 -4.11 -19.35
CA GLY A 42 1.63 -3.34 -20.60
C GLY A 42 2.54 -2.11 -20.53
N LEU A 43 2.73 -1.55 -19.35
CA LEU A 43 3.64 -0.44 -19.09
C LEU A 43 5.06 -0.91 -18.69
N GLY A 44 5.29 -2.22 -18.56
CA GLY A 44 6.56 -2.76 -18.07
C GLY A 44 6.82 -2.52 -16.58
N VAL A 45 5.78 -2.18 -15.81
CA VAL A 45 5.90 -1.92 -14.37
C VAL A 45 5.87 -3.24 -13.61
N VAL A 46 6.96 -3.53 -12.92
CA VAL A 46 7.02 -4.67 -11.99
C VAL A 46 6.35 -4.30 -10.69
N PHE A 47 5.38 -5.09 -10.28
CA PHE A 47 4.61 -4.90 -9.05
C PHE A 47 4.46 -6.21 -8.27
N LEU A 48 4.18 -6.09 -6.99
CA LEU A 48 3.95 -7.19 -6.06
C LEU A 48 2.56 -7.03 -5.44
N LEU A 49 1.94 -8.15 -5.06
CA LEU A 49 0.80 -8.10 -4.15
C LEU A 49 1.29 -7.61 -2.79
N GLY A 50 0.64 -6.59 -2.25
CA GLY A 50 0.96 -5.99 -0.95
C GLY A 50 -0.06 -6.36 0.13
N SER A 51 0.20 -5.94 1.33
CA SER A 51 -0.72 -5.85 2.47
C SER A 51 -1.78 -6.96 2.54
N GLY A 52 -3.06 -6.59 2.57
CA GLY A 52 -4.20 -7.51 2.66
C GLY A 52 -4.31 -8.46 1.48
N THR A 53 -3.97 -7.99 0.28
CA THR A 53 -3.97 -8.83 -0.93
C THR A 53 -2.88 -9.91 -0.87
N CYS A 54 -1.67 -9.58 -0.40
CA CYS A 54 -0.61 -10.58 -0.17
C CYS A 54 -1.01 -11.57 0.93
N LEU A 55 -1.65 -11.10 1.99
CA LEU A 55 -2.16 -11.94 3.08
C LEU A 55 -3.19 -12.94 2.56
N GLY A 56 -4.20 -12.49 1.85
CA GLY A 56 -5.24 -13.33 1.26
C GLY A 56 -4.66 -14.34 0.27
N ALA A 57 -3.79 -13.90 -0.64
CA ALA A 57 -3.13 -14.77 -1.62
C ALA A 57 -2.27 -15.86 -0.96
N THR A 58 -1.56 -15.53 0.13
CA THR A 58 -0.65 -16.46 0.81
C THR A 58 -1.40 -17.41 1.73
N ARG A 59 -2.33 -16.90 2.56
CA ARG A 59 -3.04 -17.65 3.59
C ARG A 59 -4.28 -18.36 3.06
N ASP A 60 -5.16 -17.61 2.38
CA ASP A 60 -6.52 -18.05 2.04
C ASP A 60 -6.65 -18.52 0.58
N LYS A 61 -5.68 -18.23 -0.27
CA LYS A 61 -5.72 -18.43 -1.73
C LYS A 61 -6.88 -17.67 -2.39
N ALA A 62 -7.37 -16.61 -1.76
CA ALA A 62 -8.48 -15.76 -2.18
C ALA A 62 -8.27 -14.33 -1.68
N LEU A 63 -8.98 -13.35 -2.24
CA LEU A 63 -9.12 -12.04 -1.65
C LEU A 63 -9.91 -12.13 -0.33
N ILE A 64 -9.56 -11.29 0.64
CA ILE A 64 -10.23 -11.27 1.94
C ILE A 64 -11.56 -10.53 1.80
N PRO A 65 -12.74 -11.18 2.07
CA PRO A 65 -14.04 -10.57 1.75
C PRO A 65 -14.41 -9.32 2.56
N TRP A 66 -13.72 -9.08 3.68
CA TRP A 66 -13.95 -7.89 4.53
C TRP A 66 -12.82 -6.89 4.46
N ASP A 67 -11.88 -7.07 3.54
CA ASP A 67 -10.88 -6.05 3.20
C ASP A 67 -11.55 -4.90 2.46
N ASP A 68 -10.98 -3.72 2.50
CA ASP A 68 -11.58 -2.53 1.90
C ASP A 68 -10.93 -2.10 0.58
N ASP A 69 -9.81 -2.75 0.19
CA ASP A 69 -9.16 -2.53 -1.09
C ASP A 69 -8.35 -3.74 -1.59
N VAL A 70 -7.74 -3.57 -2.76
CA VAL A 70 -6.75 -4.47 -3.34
C VAL A 70 -5.41 -3.73 -3.36
N ASP A 71 -4.41 -4.27 -2.69
CA ASP A 71 -3.10 -3.62 -2.51
C ASP A 71 -2.05 -4.14 -3.50
N LEU A 72 -1.45 -3.23 -4.25
CA LEU A 72 -0.29 -3.48 -5.11
C LEU A 72 0.88 -2.60 -4.69
N VAL A 73 2.10 -3.12 -4.80
CA VAL A 73 3.33 -2.39 -4.46
C VAL A 73 4.30 -2.44 -5.62
N ALA A 74 4.86 -1.31 -5.99
CA ALA A 74 5.96 -1.18 -6.95
C ALA A 74 7.14 -0.45 -6.30
N VAL A 75 8.38 -0.79 -6.68
CA VAL A 75 9.59 -0.24 -6.02
C VAL A 75 10.30 0.71 -6.96
N ILE A 76 10.32 2.00 -6.61
CA ILE A 76 11.06 3.03 -7.35
C ILE A 76 12.56 2.70 -7.33
N GLY A 77 13.20 2.80 -8.48
CA GLY A 77 14.61 2.43 -8.68
C GLY A 77 14.85 0.96 -9.06
N VAL A 78 13.78 0.13 -9.10
CA VAL A 78 13.87 -1.26 -9.59
C VAL A 78 13.34 -1.31 -11.02
N LYS A 79 14.13 -1.91 -11.94
CA LYS A 79 13.80 -2.06 -13.37
C LYS A 79 13.31 -0.75 -14.02
N ASP A 80 14.09 0.31 -13.84
CA ASP A 80 13.87 1.64 -14.42
C ASP A 80 12.58 2.35 -13.97
N LEU A 81 11.92 1.86 -12.89
CA LEU A 81 10.77 2.52 -12.32
C LEU A 81 11.19 3.84 -11.65
N THR A 82 10.61 4.95 -12.07
CA THR A 82 10.90 6.29 -11.58
C THR A 82 9.70 6.90 -10.86
N ASP A 83 9.88 8.10 -10.31
CA ASP A 83 8.78 8.86 -9.71
C ASP A 83 7.69 9.22 -10.73
N GLU A 84 8.08 9.51 -11.96
CA GLU A 84 7.16 9.83 -13.06
C GLU A 84 6.34 8.61 -13.51
N SER A 85 6.84 7.41 -13.26
CA SER A 85 6.11 6.18 -13.58
C SER A 85 4.77 6.10 -12.85
N ALA A 86 4.67 6.66 -11.64
CA ALA A 86 3.41 6.72 -10.91
C ALA A 86 2.33 7.54 -11.65
N ASP A 87 2.74 8.62 -12.33
CA ASP A 87 1.84 9.49 -13.09
C ASP A 87 1.41 8.83 -14.40
N ILE A 88 2.32 8.10 -15.04
CA ILE A 88 2.03 7.30 -16.25
C ILE A 88 1.02 6.20 -15.90
N VAL A 89 1.22 5.51 -14.77
CA VAL A 89 0.28 4.49 -14.28
C VAL A 89 -1.07 5.12 -13.98
N ALA A 90 -1.11 6.27 -13.29
CA ALA A 90 -2.36 6.97 -13.00
C ALA A 90 -3.14 7.32 -14.30
N ALA A 91 -2.45 7.80 -15.32
CA ALA A 91 -3.06 8.10 -16.62
C ALA A 91 -3.65 6.84 -17.27
N ALA A 92 -2.89 5.72 -17.29
CA ALA A 92 -3.34 4.47 -17.87
C ALA A 92 -4.57 3.88 -17.16
N PHE A 93 -4.66 4.01 -15.83
CA PHE A 93 -5.86 3.62 -15.09
C PHE A 93 -7.07 4.52 -15.45
N ARG A 94 -6.87 5.84 -15.58
CA ARG A 94 -7.94 6.76 -16.03
C ARG A 94 -8.46 6.39 -17.41
N ASP A 95 -7.57 6.05 -18.34
CA ASP A 95 -7.93 5.62 -19.70
C ASP A 95 -8.77 4.33 -19.71
N LYS A 96 -8.66 3.51 -18.68
CA LYS A 96 -9.48 2.31 -18.45
C LYS A 96 -10.75 2.59 -17.64
N GLY A 97 -11.07 3.85 -17.38
CA GLY A 97 -12.29 4.27 -16.69
C GLY A 97 -12.24 4.16 -15.17
N TYR A 98 -11.05 4.09 -14.58
CA TYR A 98 -10.90 4.21 -13.13
C TYR A 98 -10.96 5.67 -12.69
N PHE A 99 -11.58 5.94 -11.56
CA PHE A 99 -11.26 7.12 -10.78
C PHE A 99 -9.84 6.93 -10.21
N VAL A 100 -9.03 7.99 -10.17
CA VAL A 100 -7.68 7.93 -9.60
C VAL A 100 -7.47 9.10 -8.66
N GLY A 101 -7.30 8.78 -7.37
CA GLY A 101 -6.81 9.69 -6.34
C GLY A 101 -5.29 9.53 -6.18
N GLU A 102 -4.62 10.62 -5.87
CA GLU A 102 -3.18 10.69 -5.76
C GLU A 102 -2.76 11.17 -4.36
N GLY A 103 -1.75 10.53 -3.80
CA GLY A 103 -1.11 10.92 -2.56
C GLY A 103 0.40 10.75 -2.70
N ASP A 104 1.13 11.83 -2.53
CA ASP A 104 2.58 11.81 -2.63
C ASP A 104 3.19 12.13 -1.26
N GLY A 105 4.07 11.26 -0.80
CA GLY A 105 4.80 11.37 0.45
C GLY A 105 6.29 11.16 0.26
N ASP A 106 7.06 11.40 1.33
CA ASP A 106 8.52 11.28 1.29
C ASP A 106 8.98 9.84 1.03
N TYR A 107 8.23 8.84 1.51
CA TYR A 107 8.60 7.42 1.43
C TYR A 107 7.91 6.68 0.30
N SER A 108 6.76 7.16 -0.15
CA SER A 108 6.00 6.51 -1.20
C SER A 108 5.12 7.51 -1.97
N LYS A 109 4.72 7.11 -3.18
CA LYS A 109 3.63 7.73 -3.92
C LYS A 109 2.47 6.75 -3.98
N LEU A 110 1.27 7.23 -3.69
CA LEU A 110 0.07 6.42 -3.68
C LEU A 110 -0.82 6.77 -4.86
N ARG A 111 -1.26 5.75 -5.59
CA ARG A 111 -2.30 5.86 -6.62
C ARG A 111 -3.47 4.98 -6.20
N MET A 112 -4.45 5.61 -5.52
CA MET A 112 -5.70 4.95 -5.17
C MET A 112 -6.63 4.99 -6.37
N THR A 113 -7.04 3.83 -6.85
CA THR A 113 -7.94 3.73 -7.99
C THR A 113 -9.27 3.11 -7.57
N ILE A 114 -10.39 3.54 -8.18
CA ILE A 114 -11.72 2.99 -7.91
C ILE A 114 -12.41 2.68 -9.24
N LYS A 115 -12.89 1.46 -9.37
CA LYS A 115 -13.76 1.04 -10.47
C LYS A 115 -14.80 0.06 -9.95
N ASP A 116 -16.06 0.28 -10.36
CA ASP A 116 -17.20 -0.52 -9.91
C ASP A 116 -17.25 -0.65 -8.37
N HIS A 117 -17.01 0.47 -7.67
CA HIS A 117 -17.05 0.63 -6.21
C HIS A 117 -16.00 -0.13 -5.42
N VAL A 118 -15.04 -0.76 -6.08
CA VAL A 118 -13.90 -1.44 -5.44
C VAL A 118 -12.65 -0.59 -5.59
N ARG A 119 -11.98 -0.35 -4.47
CA ARG A 119 -10.67 0.32 -4.45
C ARG A 119 -9.57 -0.67 -4.81
N LEU A 120 -8.60 -0.16 -5.55
CA LEU A 120 -7.33 -0.81 -5.79
C LEU A 120 -6.25 0.25 -5.62
N THR A 121 -5.28 -0.04 -4.78
CA THR A 121 -4.20 0.87 -4.46
C THR A 121 -2.90 0.38 -5.09
N VAL A 122 -2.18 1.27 -5.79
CA VAL A 122 -0.80 1.02 -6.23
C VAL A 122 0.11 1.94 -5.43
N GLU A 123 0.90 1.37 -4.53
CA GLU A 123 1.87 2.09 -3.73
C GLU A 123 3.25 1.98 -4.36
N PHE A 124 3.84 3.12 -4.75
CA PHE A 124 5.20 3.23 -5.27
C PHE A 124 6.13 3.59 -4.11
N ILE A 125 6.81 2.58 -3.58
CA ILE A 125 7.69 2.73 -2.41
C ILE A 125 9.12 3.02 -2.81
N ARG A 126 9.85 3.76 -1.96
CA ARG A 126 11.28 4.02 -2.13
C ARG A 126 12.11 3.14 -1.22
N ILE A 127 13.29 2.77 -1.71
CA ILE A 127 14.32 2.16 -0.86
C ILE A 127 15.08 3.30 -0.18
N ILE A 128 15.14 3.24 1.14
CA ILE A 128 15.91 4.15 1.99
C ILE A 128 16.92 3.30 2.72
N ASP A 129 18.20 3.51 2.42
CA ASP A 129 19.28 2.60 2.81
C ASP A 129 18.98 1.17 2.32
N ASP A 130 18.88 0.21 3.24
CA ASP A 130 18.57 -1.20 2.94
C ASP A 130 17.10 -1.55 3.17
N SER A 131 16.21 -0.57 3.27
CA SER A 131 14.86 -0.77 3.79
C SER A 131 13.80 -0.08 2.96
N VAL A 132 12.59 -0.61 3.01
CA VAL A 132 11.36 0.06 2.60
C VAL A 132 10.46 0.23 3.81
N TYR A 133 9.62 1.27 3.76
CA TYR A 133 8.67 1.58 4.81
C TYR A 133 7.27 1.53 4.23
N ALA A 134 6.38 0.80 4.89
CA ALA A 134 4.98 0.70 4.49
C ALA A 134 4.06 0.96 5.69
N TYR A 135 2.84 1.42 5.38
CA TYR A 135 1.82 1.65 6.40
C TYR A 135 1.66 0.43 7.32
N PRO A 136 1.54 0.61 8.64
CA PRO A 136 1.50 1.84 9.44
C PRO A 136 2.87 2.30 9.98
N GLY A 137 3.94 2.19 9.24
CA GLY A 137 5.31 2.52 9.66
C GLY A 137 6.18 1.29 9.89
N VAL A 138 5.80 0.16 9.31
CA VAL A 138 6.59 -1.07 9.39
C VAL A 138 7.80 -0.96 8.45
N ARG A 139 8.97 -1.27 9.00
CA ARG A 139 10.21 -1.37 8.25
C ARG A 139 10.41 -2.80 7.74
N PHE A 140 10.71 -2.92 6.45
CA PHE A 140 11.06 -4.18 5.81
C PHE A 140 12.45 -4.12 5.18
N PRO A 141 13.24 -5.20 5.17
CA PRO A 141 14.43 -5.30 4.33
C PRO A 141 14.08 -5.12 2.85
N ALA A 142 14.78 -4.24 2.15
CA ALA A 142 14.52 -3.96 0.73
C ALA A 142 14.65 -5.21 -0.14
N ILE A 143 15.49 -6.17 0.27
CA ILE A 143 15.70 -7.43 -0.45
C ILE A 143 14.41 -8.22 -0.65
N MET A 144 13.43 -8.10 0.26
CA MET A 144 12.14 -8.78 0.15
C MET A 144 11.36 -8.33 -1.09
N PHE A 145 11.57 -7.10 -1.54
CA PHE A 145 10.86 -6.49 -2.66
C PHE A 145 11.68 -6.49 -3.95
N THR A 146 13.01 -6.44 -3.84
CA THR A 146 13.92 -6.46 -5.00
C THR A 146 14.20 -7.86 -5.53
N GLN A 147 13.97 -8.90 -4.71
CA GLN A 147 14.04 -10.31 -5.09
C GLN A 147 12.72 -11.02 -4.75
N PRO A 148 11.60 -10.63 -5.37
CA PRO A 148 10.29 -11.15 -5.06
C PRO A 148 10.14 -12.61 -5.44
N LYS A 149 9.15 -13.28 -4.82
CA LYS A 149 8.76 -14.64 -5.13
C LYS A 149 7.54 -14.63 -6.07
N GLU A 150 7.57 -15.47 -7.10
CA GLU A 150 6.39 -15.71 -7.93
C GLU A 150 5.47 -16.72 -7.25
N ILE A 151 4.18 -16.45 -7.24
CA ILE A 151 3.12 -17.35 -6.79
C ILE A 151 2.01 -17.44 -7.84
N GLU A 152 1.25 -18.54 -7.82
CA GLU A 152 0.00 -18.65 -8.55
C GLU A 152 -1.15 -18.12 -7.66
N PHE A 153 -1.94 -17.19 -8.20
CA PHE A 153 -3.09 -16.62 -7.51
C PHE A 153 -4.19 -16.29 -8.53
N LEU A 154 -5.41 -16.69 -8.26
CA LEU A 154 -6.58 -16.48 -9.14
C LEU A 154 -6.37 -16.99 -10.59
N GLY A 155 -5.54 -18.03 -10.75
CA GLY A 155 -5.20 -18.63 -12.04
C GLY A 155 -4.19 -17.85 -12.87
N GLU A 156 -3.51 -16.88 -12.29
CA GLU A 156 -2.44 -16.10 -12.91
C GLU A 156 -1.18 -16.07 -12.02
N LYS A 157 -0.05 -15.67 -12.60
CA LYS A 157 1.21 -15.51 -11.87
C LYS A 157 1.32 -14.07 -11.33
N PHE A 158 1.58 -13.97 -10.03
CA PHE A 158 1.84 -12.71 -9.34
C PHE A 158 3.14 -12.79 -8.55
N LEU A 159 3.72 -11.63 -8.29
CA LEU A 159 4.86 -11.49 -7.39
C LEU A 159 4.39 -11.11 -5.99
N VAL A 160 5.10 -11.60 -4.97
CA VAL A 160 4.92 -11.25 -3.57
C VAL A 160 6.28 -10.95 -2.93
N PRO A 161 6.36 -10.18 -1.84
CA PRO A 161 7.60 -10.04 -1.07
C PRO A 161 8.15 -11.40 -0.66
N ASN A 162 9.47 -11.57 -0.64
CA ASN A 162 10.12 -12.85 -0.42
C ASN A 162 11.01 -12.86 0.83
N PRO A 163 10.81 -13.74 1.80
CA PRO A 163 9.72 -14.74 1.91
C PRO A 163 8.37 -14.09 2.31
N PRO A 164 7.25 -14.47 1.69
CA PRO A 164 5.96 -13.87 1.99
C PRO A 164 5.51 -14.11 3.44
N GLU A 165 5.85 -15.25 4.02
CA GLU A 165 5.52 -15.57 5.40
C GLU A 165 6.21 -14.62 6.39
N GLU A 166 7.47 -14.25 6.13
CA GLU A 166 8.21 -13.30 6.96
C GLU A 166 7.70 -11.87 6.77
N TYR A 167 7.39 -11.47 5.52
CA TYR A 167 6.75 -10.19 5.26
C TYR A 167 5.44 -10.04 6.06
N LEU A 168 4.59 -11.07 6.03
CA LEU A 168 3.31 -11.07 6.75
C LEU A 168 3.51 -11.09 8.27
N ARG A 169 4.51 -11.82 8.75
CA ARG A 169 4.88 -11.82 10.17
C ARG A 169 5.32 -10.44 10.65
N LEU A 170 6.14 -9.75 9.87
CA LEU A 170 6.59 -8.40 10.19
C LEU A 170 5.43 -7.39 10.17
N LYS A 171 4.51 -7.52 9.21
CA LYS A 171 3.40 -6.58 9.03
C LYS A 171 2.26 -6.80 10.02
N TYR A 172 1.87 -8.04 10.26
CA TYR A 172 0.67 -8.40 11.02
C TYR A 172 0.95 -9.10 12.36
N GLY A 173 2.22 -9.38 12.64
CA GLY A 173 2.63 -10.14 13.83
C GLY A 173 2.62 -11.66 13.62
N PRO A 174 3.06 -12.43 14.64
CA PRO A 174 3.24 -13.88 14.51
C PRO A 174 1.93 -14.65 14.26
N GLU A 175 0.79 -14.07 14.62
CA GLU A 175 -0.53 -14.69 14.48
C GLU A 175 -1.20 -14.42 13.12
N TRP A 176 -0.47 -13.93 12.12
CA TRP A 176 -1.00 -13.58 10.80
C TRP A 176 -1.71 -14.74 10.09
N VAL A 177 -1.35 -15.98 10.42
CA VAL A 177 -1.97 -17.20 9.88
C VAL A 177 -3.42 -17.40 10.34
N SER A 178 -3.83 -16.74 11.42
CA SER A 178 -5.18 -16.87 11.98
C SER A 178 -6.06 -15.74 11.48
N PRO A 179 -7.17 -16.03 10.77
CA PRO A 179 -8.09 -14.99 10.31
C PRO A 179 -8.62 -14.17 11.47
N ARG A 180 -8.60 -12.84 11.33
CA ARG A 180 -9.15 -11.91 12.31
C ARG A 180 -10.50 -11.40 11.86
N LYS A 181 -11.30 -10.88 12.80
CA LYS A 181 -12.58 -10.25 12.49
C LYS A 181 -12.38 -8.91 11.78
N PRO A 182 -13.34 -8.46 10.95
CA PRO A 182 -13.33 -7.14 10.35
C PRO A 182 -13.04 -6.03 11.37
N GLY A 183 -12.23 -5.05 11.01
CA GLY A 183 -11.87 -3.90 11.86
C GLY A 183 -10.96 -4.23 13.04
N SER A 184 -10.41 -5.44 13.15
CA SER A 184 -9.50 -5.80 14.25
C SER A 184 -8.06 -5.36 13.98
N TYR A 185 -7.68 -5.16 12.71
CA TYR A 185 -6.33 -4.73 12.35
C TYR A 185 -6.02 -3.34 12.93
N GLU A 186 -6.91 -2.37 12.75
CA GLU A 186 -6.77 -1.01 13.27
C GLU A 186 -6.69 -1.00 14.80
N LYS A 187 -7.49 -1.83 15.48
CA LYS A 187 -7.49 -1.92 16.95
C LYS A 187 -6.28 -2.69 17.49
N ASP A 188 -5.95 -3.79 16.86
CA ASP A 188 -4.94 -4.71 17.38
C ASP A 188 -3.52 -4.39 16.93
N VAL A 189 -3.34 -3.74 15.79
CA VAL A 189 -2.04 -3.41 15.21
C VAL A 189 -1.81 -1.91 15.21
N VAL A 190 -2.63 -1.15 14.50
CA VAL A 190 -2.40 0.29 14.29
C VAL A 190 -2.49 1.07 15.59
N GLN A 191 -3.50 0.81 16.43
CA GLN A 191 -3.65 1.51 17.72
C GLN A 191 -2.55 1.18 18.75
N LYS A 192 -1.86 0.07 18.59
CA LYS A 192 -0.75 -0.31 19.46
C LYS A 192 0.59 0.31 19.04
N ILE A 193 0.65 0.91 17.86
CA ILE A 193 1.80 1.68 17.42
C ILE A 193 1.63 3.08 18.01
N PRO A 194 2.41 3.47 19.04
CA PRO A 194 2.32 4.82 19.59
C PRO A 194 2.64 5.81 18.49
N ASP A 195 1.84 6.87 18.42
CA ASP A 195 2.00 7.96 17.45
C ASP A 195 1.95 7.55 15.97
N ALA A 196 1.29 6.43 15.66
CA ALA A 196 0.95 6.03 14.29
C ALA A 196 -0.08 6.97 13.61
N ASP A 197 -0.15 8.20 14.02
CA ASP A 197 -0.78 9.31 13.32
C ASP A 197 0.09 9.65 12.10
N LEU A 198 0.13 8.73 11.15
CA LEU A 198 0.99 8.75 9.96
C LEU A 198 0.55 9.77 8.92
N VAL A 199 -0.48 10.53 9.18
CA VAL A 199 -0.93 11.59 8.30
C VAL A 199 -0.38 12.92 8.81
N GLY A 200 0.89 13.17 8.44
CA GLY A 200 1.38 14.55 8.25
C GLY A 200 1.35 15.51 9.43
N ARG A 201 1.27 15.06 10.68
CA ARG A 201 1.50 15.97 11.81
C ARG A 201 3.00 16.16 11.99
N PRO A 202 3.51 17.38 11.90
CA PRO A 202 4.92 17.65 12.15
C PRO A 202 5.27 17.25 13.60
N SER A 203 6.10 16.21 13.75
CA SER A 203 6.65 15.85 15.04
C SER A 203 7.71 16.89 15.45
N LYS A 204 7.58 17.46 16.63
CA LYS A 204 8.61 18.35 17.18
C LYS A 204 9.62 17.51 17.95
N ILE A 205 10.83 17.44 17.44
CA ILE A 205 11.96 16.84 18.15
C ILE A 205 12.71 17.96 18.86
N ARG A 206 12.94 17.77 20.17
CA ARG A 206 13.80 18.64 20.96
C ARG A 206 15.08 17.90 21.30
N VAL A 207 16.20 18.37 20.78
CA VAL A 207 17.52 17.83 21.15
C VAL A 207 18.03 18.56 22.38
N LEU A 208 18.31 17.82 23.42
CA LEU A 208 18.84 18.33 24.69
C LEU A 208 20.24 17.76 24.96
N ASP A 209 21.11 18.53 25.60
CA ASP A 209 22.37 18.01 26.15
C ASP A 209 22.12 17.16 27.41
N ILE A 210 23.16 16.61 27.98
CA ILE A 210 23.09 15.75 29.16
C ILE A 210 22.57 16.48 30.41
N GLU A 211 22.57 17.81 30.39
CA GLU A 211 22.04 18.66 31.46
C GLU A 211 20.61 19.16 31.17
N GLY A 212 20.00 18.67 30.07
CA GLY A 212 18.63 18.99 29.68
C GLY A 212 18.46 20.35 28.99
N ARG A 213 19.52 20.96 28.49
CA ARG A 213 19.48 22.25 27.79
C ARG A 213 19.31 22.05 26.28
N PRO A 214 18.52 22.89 25.57
CA PRO A 214 18.37 22.78 24.12
C PRO A 214 19.69 22.95 23.38
N VAL A 215 19.96 22.04 22.44
CA VAL A 215 21.14 22.11 21.55
C VAL A 215 20.71 22.81 20.27
N SER A 216 21.32 23.98 20.00
CA SER A 216 21.09 24.74 18.77
C SER A 216 21.93 24.15 17.63
N GLY A 217 21.31 23.99 16.44
CA GLY A 217 22.01 23.49 15.24
C GLY A 217 22.31 22.01 15.26
N ALA A 218 21.63 21.22 16.09
CA ALA A 218 21.75 19.77 16.08
C ALA A 218 21.17 19.20 14.80
N GLU A 219 21.95 18.38 14.06
CA GLU A 219 21.43 17.56 12.98
C GLU A 219 20.81 16.28 13.55
N VAL A 220 19.58 16.00 13.18
CA VAL A 220 18.86 14.81 13.62
C VAL A 220 18.59 13.94 12.42
N GLY A 221 19.29 12.81 12.32
CA GLY A 221 18.99 11.76 11.37
C GLY A 221 17.95 10.79 11.95
N LEU A 222 16.81 10.61 11.30
CA LEU A 222 15.86 9.55 11.63
C LEU A 222 16.34 8.25 10.99
N VAL A 223 16.91 7.35 11.79
CA VAL A 223 17.32 6.02 11.35
C VAL A 223 16.26 5.02 11.79
N GLY A 224 15.33 4.72 10.87
CA GLY A 224 14.35 3.63 10.99
C GLY A 224 13.34 3.75 12.13
N GLY A 225 12.08 3.91 11.81
CA GLY A 225 10.97 3.89 12.77
C GLY A 225 10.56 2.49 13.27
N GLY A 226 11.45 1.50 13.27
CA GLY A 226 11.20 0.18 13.85
C GLY A 226 11.60 0.16 15.31
N ARG A 227 10.70 -0.25 16.20
CA ARG A 227 11.06 -0.58 17.59
C ARG A 227 12.08 -1.72 17.58
N SER A 228 13.27 -1.47 18.12
CA SER A 228 14.03 -2.54 18.75
C SER A 228 13.36 -2.83 20.10
N ASN A 229 12.95 -4.08 20.32
CA ASN A 229 12.62 -4.58 21.65
C ASN A 229 13.86 -4.61 22.50
#